data_78f950c9f0a0c7301dcc6e6ce16752aa
#
_entry.id   78f950c9f0a0c7301dcc6e6ce16752aa
#
_cell.length_a   1.000
_cell.length_b   1.000
_cell.length_c   1.000
_cell.angle_alpha   90.00
_cell.angle_beta   90.00
_cell.angle_gamma   90.00
#
_symmetry.space_group_name_H-M   'P 1'
#
loop_
_entity.id
_entity.type
_entity.pdbx_description
1 polymer ?
#
loop_
_entity_poly.entity_id
_entity_poly.type
_entity_poly.pdbx_seq_one_letter_code
_entity_poly.pdbx_strand_id
1 'polypeptide(L)'
;DYGAFTPVQAAACAALNGPQDIVERNRQLYHKRRDVMVESFARAGWDIPSPPASMFAWAPLPPALAHLGSLEFSKQLLTHAKVAVAPGVGYGENGEGFVRIAMVENEQRLRQAARNVKRYLQSMGVNTPGQAAG
;
A
#
# COMPACT_ATOMS: atom_id res chain seq x y z
N ASP A 1 7.34 18.54 -26.60
CA ASP A 1 8.74 18.16 -26.39
C ASP A 1 9.27 17.38 -27.60
N TYR A 2 10.41 17.77 -28.11
CA TYR A 2 11.05 17.13 -29.26
C TYR A 2 12.09 16.10 -28.82
N GLY A 3 11.68 15.17 -27.94
CA GLY A 3 12.53 14.10 -27.43
C GLY A 3 13.02 14.31 -25.99
N ALA A 4 13.56 13.24 -25.42
CA ALA A 4 14.10 13.27 -24.08
C ALA A 4 15.49 13.92 -24.04
N PHE A 5 15.80 14.60 -22.94
CA PHE A 5 17.10 15.24 -22.69
C PHE A 5 18.25 14.22 -22.82
N THR A 6 19.24 14.50 -23.66
CA THR A 6 20.32 13.56 -24.04
C THR A 6 21.02 12.88 -22.86
N PRO A 7 21.37 13.58 -21.76
CA PRO A 7 21.98 12.93 -20.61
C PRO A 7 21.08 11.88 -19.95
N VAL A 8 19.75 12.06 -19.96
CA VAL A 8 18.79 11.04 -19.48
C VAL A 8 18.80 9.82 -20.36
N GLN A 9 18.86 9.99 -21.68
CA GLN A 9 18.99 8.89 -22.63
C GLN A 9 20.31 8.12 -22.43
N ALA A 10 21.43 8.82 -22.27
CA ALA A 10 22.72 8.21 -21.99
C ALA A 10 22.69 7.41 -20.67
N ALA A 11 22.08 7.97 -19.62
CA ALA A 11 21.89 7.28 -18.34
C ALA A 11 21.02 6.02 -18.48
N ALA A 12 19.94 6.10 -19.27
CA ALA A 12 19.08 4.94 -19.56
C ALA A 12 19.84 3.84 -20.29
N CYS A 13 20.64 4.19 -21.31
CA CYS A 13 21.51 3.23 -22.01
C CYS A 13 22.51 2.56 -21.05
N ALA A 14 23.16 3.33 -20.19
CA ALA A 14 24.08 2.80 -19.19
C ALA A 14 23.38 1.87 -18.19
N ALA A 15 22.18 2.23 -17.73
CA ALA A 15 21.39 1.39 -16.83
C ALA A 15 20.94 0.07 -17.48
N LEU A 16 20.51 0.11 -18.74
CA LEU A 16 20.04 -1.08 -19.46
C LEU A 16 21.16 -2.03 -19.83
N ASN A 17 22.36 -1.52 -20.18
CA ASN A 17 23.51 -2.32 -20.60
C ASN A 17 24.48 -2.65 -19.45
N GLY A 18 24.32 -2.02 -18.31
CA GLY A 18 25.16 -2.23 -17.13
C GLY A 18 24.75 -3.45 -16.30
N PRO A 19 25.40 -3.64 -15.13
CA PRO A 19 25.09 -4.74 -14.21
C PRO A 19 23.63 -4.72 -13.78
N GLN A 20 22.94 -5.87 -13.80
CA GLN A 20 21.53 -6.03 -13.49
C GLN A 20 21.25 -6.53 -12.05
N ASP A 21 22.30 -6.70 -11.23
CA ASP A 21 22.15 -7.15 -9.85
C ASP A 21 21.33 -6.20 -8.96
N ILE A 22 21.28 -4.91 -9.33
CA ILE A 22 20.40 -3.93 -8.66
C ILE A 22 18.91 -4.24 -8.86
N VAL A 23 18.55 -4.77 -10.03
CA VAL A 23 17.16 -5.14 -10.32
C VAL A 23 16.72 -6.27 -9.40
N GLU A 24 17.56 -7.31 -9.26
CA GLU A 24 17.26 -8.45 -8.37
C GLU A 24 17.21 -8.02 -6.90
N ARG A 25 18.14 -7.17 -6.45
CA ARG A 25 18.10 -6.60 -5.08
C ARG A 25 16.83 -5.82 -4.82
N ASN A 26 16.38 -4.99 -5.76
CA ASN A 26 15.13 -4.24 -5.64
C ASN A 26 13.92 -5.18 -5.64
N ARG A 27 13.91 -6.21 -6.49
CA ARG A 27 12.86 -7.22 -6.52
C ARG A 27 12.71 -7.90 -5.16
N GLN A 28 13.81 -8.33 -4.56
CA GLN A 28 13.82 -8.96 -3.24
C GLN A 28 13.37 -8.00 -2.14
N LEU A 29 13.79 -6.73 -2.21
CA LEU A 29 13.38 -5.71 -1.26
C LEU A 29 11.85 -5.50 -1.27
N TYR A 30 11.26 -5.33 -2.45
CA TYR A 30 9.81 -5.14 -2.57
C TYR A 30 9.03 -6.41 -2.26
N HIS A 31 9.56 -7.59 -2.58
CA HIS A 31 8.99 -8.86 -2.18
C HIS A 31 8.84 -8.94 -0.65
N LYS A 32 9.93 -8.67 0.08
CA LYS A 32 9.93 -8.65 1.55
C LYS A 32 8.96 -7.62 2.13
N ARG A 33 8.93 -6.41 1.58
CA ARG A 33 8.01 -5.34 2.01
C ARG A 33 6.56 -5.73 1.78
N ARG A 34 6.25 -6.35 0.64
CA ARG A 34 4.93 -6.89 0.33
C ARG A 34 4.48 -7.89 1.39
N ASP A 35 5.30 -8.89 1.67
CA ASP A 35 4.96 -9.93 2.63
C ASP A 35 4.73 -9.36 4.03
N VAL A 36 5.60 -8.46 4.48
CA VAL A 36 5.44 -7.74 5.76
C VAL A 36 4.16 -6.91 5.78
N MET A 37 3.85 -6.21 4.69
CA MET A 37 2.63 -5.40 4.59
C MET A 37 1.39 -6.30 4.68
N VAL A 38 1.26 -7.28 3.81
CA VAL A 38 0.09 -8.19 3.76
C VAL A 38 -0.14 -8.84 5.12
N GLU A 39 0.90 -9.44 5.71
CA GLU A 39 0.81 -10.11 7.01
C GLU A 39 0.44 -9.13 8.15
N SER A 40 1.03 -7.95 8.17
CA SER A 40 0.79 -6.97 9.23
C SER A 40 -0.62 -6.38 9.17
N PHE A 41 -1.12 -6.11 7.98
CA PHE A 41 -2.47 -5.57 7.79
C PHE A 41 -3.54 -6.63 8.03
N ALA A 42 -3.31 -7.90 7.64
CA ALA A 42 -4.20 -9.00 7.99
C ALA A 42 -4.35 -9.16 9.52
N ARG A 43 -3.24 -9.07 10.27
CA ARG A 43 -3.27 -9.06 11.75
C ARG A 43 -3.96 -7.81 12.33
N ALA A 44 -4.03 -6.73 11.57
CA ALA A 44 -4.75 -5.53 11.94
C ALA A 44 -6.26 -5.61 11.67
N GLY A 45 -6.73 -6.65 11.01
CA GLY A 45 -8.13 -6.85 10.62
C GLY A 45 -8.48 -6.26 9.24
N TRP A 46 -7.47 -5.98 8.44
CA TRP A 46 -7.64 -5.54 7.05
C TRP A 46 -6.95 -6.53 6.11
N ASP A 47 -7.73 -7.37 5.49
CA ASP A 47 -7.23 -8.36 4.56
C ASP A 47 -6.97 -7.71 3.19
N ILE A 48 -5.71 -7.70 2.78
CA ILE A 48 -5.24 -7.09 1.54
C ILE A 48 -4.69 -8.19 0.65
N PRO A 49 -5.25 -8.39 -0.56
CA PRO A 49 -4.72 -9.37 -1.50
C PRO A 49 -3.24 -9.10 -1.81
N SER A 50 -2.43 -10.17 -1.79
CA SER A 50 -1.01 -10.06 -2.10
C SER A 50 -0.81 -9.72 -3.58
N PRO A 51 -0.24 -8.55 -3.91
CA PRO A 51 0.00 -8.20 -5.30
C PRO A 51 1.11 -9.08 -5.90
N PRO A 52 0.93 -9.59 -7.13
CA PRO A 52 1.92 -10.45 -7.79
C PRO A 52 3.18 -9.68 -8.21
N ALA A 53 3.08 -8.37 -8.36
CA ALA A 53 4.16 -7.50 -8.86
C ALA A 53 3.96 -6.06 -8.38
N SER A 54 4.88 -5.17 -8.74
CA SER A 54 4.86 -3.74 -8.44
C SER A 54 5.21 -3.40 -6.99
N MET A 55 5.32 -2.10 -6.74
CA MET A 55 5.49 -1.52 -5.40
C MET A 55 4.15 -1.07 -4.79
N PHE A 56 3.03 -1.36 -5.44
CA PHE A 56 1.71 -0.97 -5.01
C PHE A 56 0.83 -2.18 -4.69
N ALA A 57 -0.02 -2.04 -3.68
CA ALA A 57 -1.13 -2.94 -3.44
C ALA A 57 -2.45 -2.22 -3.73
N TRP A 58 -3.36 -2.90 -4.40
CA TRP A 58 -4.74 -2.47 -4.61
C TRP A 58 -5.59 -3.14 -3.54
N ALA A 59 -5.95 -2.37 -2.52
CA ALA A 59 -6.58 -2.88 -1.33
C ALA A 59 -8.08 -2.56 -1.33
N PRO A 60 -8.96 -3.58 -1.26
CA PRO A 60 -10.39 -3.34 -1.05
C PRO A 60 -10.60 -2.69 0.33
N LEU A 61 -11.59 -1.82 0.44
CA LEU A 61 -11.97 -1.26 1.73
C LEU A 61 -12.43 -2.39 2.67
N PRO A 62 -12.15 -2.29 3.98
CA PRO A 62 -12.74 -3.21 4.95
C PRO A 62 -14.27 -3.22 4.79
N PRO A 63 -14.94 -4.40 4.72
CA PRO A 63 -16.38 -4.47 4.44
C PRO A 63 -17.23 -3.60 5.37
N ALA A 64 -16.89 -3.54 6.64
CA ALA A 64 -17.60 -2.72 7.63
C ALA A 64 -17.52 -1.20 7.34
N LEU A 65 -16.51 -0.74 6.60
CA LEU A 65 -16.26 0.66 6.27
C LEU A 65 -16.45 0.97 4.77
N ALA A 66 -16.92 0.00 3.98
CA ALA A 66 -17.14 0.18 2.54
C ALA A 66 -18.14 1.30 2.22
N HIS A 67 -19.09 1.56 3.13
CA HIS A 67 -20.09 2.62 3.00
C HIS A 67 -19.50 4.04 2.98
N LEU A 68 -18.26 4.23 3.45
CA LEU A 68 -17.58 5.54 3.45
C LEU A 68 -17.14 5.95 2.04
N GLY A 69 -16.90 4.98 1.16
CA GLY A 69 -16.24 5.21 -0.12
C GLY A 69 -14.73 5.47 0.03
N SER A 70 -14.01 5.37 -1.09
CA SER A 70 -12.54 5.39 -1.09
C SER A 70 -11.94 6.72 -0.64
N LEU A 71 -12.58 7.84 -0.99
CA LEU A 71 -12.09 9.18 -0.65
C LEU A 71 -12.19 9.45 0.85
N GLU A 72 -13.37 9.22 1.43
CA GLU A 72 -13.60 9.50 2.85
C GLU A 72 -12.79 8.53 3.73
N PHE A 73 -12.72 7.25 3.37
CA PHE A 73 -11.86 6.28 4.05
C PHE A 73 -10.39 6.72 4.05
N SER A 74 -9.87 7.21 2.92
CA SER A 74 -8.49 7.71 2.82
C SER A 74 -8.25 8.91 3.74
N LYS A 75 -9.21 9.87 3.82
CA LYS A 75 -9.14 11.01 4.74
C LYS A 75 -9.12 10.57 6.20
N GLN A 76 -9.96 9.62 6.56
CA GLN A 76 -10.04 9.11 7.93
C GLN A 76 -8.76 8.36 8.33
N LEU A 77 -8.19 7.54 7.43
CA LEU A 77 -6.89 6.91 7.69
C LEU A 77 -5.78 7.95 7.91
N LEU A 78 -5.75 9.00 7.10
CA LEU A 78 -4.78 10.08 7.27
C LEU A 78 -4.96 10.81 8.61
N THR A 79 -6.21 11.14 8.95
CA THR A 79 -6.52 11.94 10.14
C THR A 79 -6.33 11.14 11.42
N HIS A 80 -6.81 9.91 11.48
CA HIS A 80 -6.87 9.12 12.72
C HIS A 80 -5.75 8.10 12.85
N ALA A 81 -5.34 7.47 11.75
CA ALA A 81 -4.24 6.48 11.74
C ALA A 81 -2.88 7.06 11.37
N LYS A 82 -2.82 8.31 10.83
CA LYS A 82 -1.60 8.92 10.28
C LYS A 82 -0.99 8.07 9.15
N VAL A 83 -1.86 7.45 8.36
CA VAL A 83 -1.49 6.62 7.20
C VAL A 83 -2.10 7.23 5.95
N ALA A 84 -1.25 7.63 5.02
CA ALA A 84 -1.67 8.16 3.73
C ALA A 84 -1.81 7.02 2.71
N VAL A 85 -2.96 6.95 2.06
CA VAL A 85 -3.24 6.05 0.94
C VAL A 85 -3.90 6.84 -0.18
N ALA A 86 -3.81 6.37 -1.42
CA ALA A 86 -4.46 7.04 -2.53
C ALA A 86 -5.88 6.45 -2.71
N PRO A 87 -6.94 7.29 -2.72
CA PRO A 87 -8.30 6.81 -2.94
C PRO A 87 -8.45 6.26 -4.36
N GLY A 88 -9.14 5.11 -4.47
CA GLY A 88 -9.29 4.42 -5.74
C GLY A 88 -10.08 5.22 -6.77
N VAL A 89 -11.08 5.99 -6.34
CA VAL A 89 -11.86 6.86 -7.24
C VAL A 89 -10.96 7.85 -8.02
N GLY A 90 -9.80 8.21 -7.50
CA GLY A 90 -8.80 9.04 -8.20
C GLY A 90 -8.21 8.39 -9.46
N TYR A 91 -8.44 7.10 -9.68
CA TYR A 91 -8.02 6.33 -10.85
C TYR A 91 -9.20 5.99 -11.79
N GLY A 92 -10.35 6.58 -11.57
CA GLY A 92 -11.58 6.36 -12.32
C GLY A 92 -12.66 5.69 -11.48
N GLU A 93 -13.89 5.68 -12.00
CA GLU A 93 -15.08 5.19 -11.27
C GLU A 93 -14.95 3.72 -10.84
N ASN A 94 -14.32 2.88 -11.64
CA ASN A 94 -14.06 1.47 -11.31
C ASN A 94 -13.07 1.28 -10.15
N GLY A 95 -12.39 2.34 -9.72
CA GLY A 95 -11.53 2.34 -8.54
C GLY A 95 -12.28 2.56 -7.23
N GLU A 96 -13.58 2.88 -7.27
CA GLU A 96 -14.36 3.05 -6.05
C GLU A 96 -14.45 1.72 -5.27
N GLY A 97 -14.42 1.80 -3.94
CA GLY A 97 -14.34 0.64 -3.05
C GLY A 97 -12.92 0.12 -2.80
N PHE A 98 -11.90 0.77 -3.37
CA PHE A 98 -10.49 0.41 -3.19
C PHE A 98 -9.64 1.61 -2.79
N VAL A 99 -8.46 1.32 -2.23
CA VAL A 99 -7.37 2.29 -2.06
C VAL A 99 -6.06 1.70 -2.56
N ARG A 100 -5.16 2.55 -3.06
CA ARG A 100 -3.81 2.14 -3.43
C ARG A 100 -2.85 2.41 -2.29
N ILE A 101 -2.13 1.38 -1.86
CA ILE A 101 -1.08 1.45 -0.84
C ILE A 101 0.28 1.34 -1.52
N ALA A 102 1.22 2.23 -1.20
CA ALA A 102 2.59 2.18 -1.69
C ALA A 102 3.51 1.50 -0.66
N MET A 103 4.25 0.47 -1.08
CA MET A 103 5.20 -0.27 -0.24
C MET A 103 6.61 0.33 -0.30
N VAL A 104 6.70 1.67 -0.33
CA VAL A 104 7.97 2.40 -0.49
C VAL A 104 8.73 2.60 0.82
N GLU A 105 8.05 2.45 1.94
CA GLU A 105 8.62 2.56 3.27
C GLU A 105 9.29 1.26 3.73
N ASN A 106 10.16 1.35 4.74
CA ASN A 106 10.81 0.18 5.33
C ASN A 106 9.81 -0.69 6.13
N GLU A 107 10.22 -1.92 6.46
CA GLU A 107 9.35 -2.90 7.11
C GLU A 107 8.88 -2.44 8.51
N GLN A 108 9.69 -1.65 9.23
CA GLN A 108 9.30 -1.12 10.55
C GLN A 108 8.16 -0.09 10.42
N ARG A 109 8.25 0.79 9.42
CA ARG A 109 7.20 1.77 9.11
C ARG A 109 5.92 1.09 8.64
N LEU A 110 6.02 0.05 7.80
CA LEU A 110 4.86 -0.74 7.38
C LEU A 110 4.15 -1.40 8.57
N ARG A 111 4.91 -2.02 9.49
CA ARG A 111 4.33 -2.57 10.73
C ARG A 111 3.72 -1.48 11.63
N GLN A 112 4.33 -0.30 11.69
CA GLN A 112 3.78 0.83 12.46
C GLN A 112 2.47 1.31 11.85
N ALA A 113 2.40 1.45 10.52
CA ALA A 113 1.18 1.80 9.81
C ALA A 113 0.06 0.79 10.12
N ALA A 114 0.35 -0.50 10.04
CA ALA A 114 -0.62 -1.55 10.37
C ALA A 114 -1.13 -1.45 11.83
N ARG A 115 -0.25 -1.20 12.81
CA ARG A 115 -0.68 -0.98 14.21
C ARG A 115 -1.59 0.25 14.36
N ASN A 116 -1.28 1.32 13.65
CA ASN A 116 -2.11 2.53 13.67
C ASN A 116 -3.49 2.27 13.07
N VAL A 117 -3.53 1.58 11.92
CA VAL A 117 -4.77 1.17 11.26
C VAL A 117 -5.58 0.24 12.16
N LYS A 118 -4.93 -0.72 12.84
CA LYS A 118 -5.63 -1.59 13.81
C LYS A 118 -6.37 -0.78 14.86
N ARG A 119 -5.72 0.21 15.48
CA ARG A 119 -6.35 1.08 16.50
C ARG A 119 -7.53 1.87 15.93
N TYR A 120 -7.38 2.38 14.71
CA TYR A 120 -8.46 3.08 14.01
C TYR A 120 -9.65 2.14 13.74
N LEU A 121 -9.42 0.94 13.19
CA LEU A 121 -10.48 -0.04 12.92
C LEU A 121 -11.22 -0.43 14.21
N GLN A 122 -10.49 -0.66 15.30
CA GLN A 122 -11.07 -0.94 16.61
C GLN A 122 -11.94 0.23 17.14
N SER A 123 -11.50 1.48 16.96
CA SER A 123 -12.28 2.65 17.33
C SER A 123 -13.58 2.80 16.54
N MET A 124 -13.62 2.22 15.34
CA MET A 124 -14.80 2.18 14.47
C MET A 124 -15.68 0.94 14.72
N GLY A 125 -15.38 0.13 15.74
CA GLY A 125 -16.15 -1.07 16.08
C GLY A 125 -15.89 -2.26 15.13
N VAL A 126 -14.83 -2.19 14.32
CA VAL A 126 -14.46 -3.32 13.45
C VAL A 126 -13.70 -4.36 14.28
N ASN A 127 -14.25 -5.58 14.34
CA ASN A 127 -13.60 -6.69 15.02
C ASN A 127 -12.27 -7.04 14.33
N THR A 128 -11.18 -7.04 15.09
CA THR A 128 -9.86 -7.45 14.59
C THR A 128 -9.49 -8.82 15.16
N PRO A 129 -8.70 -9.64 14.44
CA PRO A 129 -8.26 -10.93 14.94
C PRO A 129 -7.62 -10.80 16.33
N GLY A 130 -8.06 -11.62 17.30
CA GLY A 130 -7.59 -11.60 18.68
C GLY A 130 -8.50 -10.86 19.68
N GLN A 131 -9.61 -10.26 19.26
CA GLN A 131 -10.71 -9.95 20.17
C GLN A 131 -11.69 -11.13 20.18
N ALA A 132 -11.48 -12.09 21.08
CA ALA A 132 -12.54 -13.01 21.44
C ALA A 132 -13.69 -12.18 22.05
N ALA A 133 -14.91 -12.47 21.63
CA ALA A 133 -16.10 -11.91 22.25
C ALA A 133 -16.04 -12.25 23.74
N GLY A 134 -15.85 -11.23 24.60
CA GLY A 134 -16.07 -11.31 26.01
C GLY A 134 -17.54 -11.10 26.33
#